data_4a874a01b0a64c17f32167dfc79101a8
#
_entry.id   4a874a01b0a64c17f32167dfc79101a8
#
_cell.length_a   1.000
_cell.length_b   1.000
_cell.length_c   1.000
_cell.angle_alpha   90.00
_cell.angle_beta   90.00
_cell.angle_gamma   90.00
#
_symmetry.space_group_name_H-M   'P 1'
#
loop_
_entity.id
_entity.type
_entity.pdbx_description
1 polymer ?
#
loop_
_entity_poly.entity_id
_entity_poly.type
_entity_poly.pdbx_seq_one_letter_code
_entity_poly.pdbx_strand_id
1 'polypeptide(L)'
;MRAIRVNHVSIPCRDLDESERFYRDVFGLERLPTFDFRFPVRYLRLGEQQLHLMQLPQEEPLPNQHFAVDVDDFEAAFSRLRDLGALDTRTHAQPIWELPDGSLQMYARDPAGNLLEVNWPDASSVDRDLVGEIPRRADDVEQSDEARRATLYHAARV
;
A
#
# COMPACT_ATOMS: atom_id res chain seq x y z
N MET A 1 3.18 10.07 -28.72
CA MET A 1 3.47 8.90 -27.85
C MET A 1 2.95 9.20 -26.46
N ARG A 2 2.30 8.26 -25.79
CA ARG A 2 1.79 8.41 -24.42
C ARG A 2 2.05 7.13 -23.62
N ALA A 3 2.33 7.25 -22.32
CA ALA A 3 2.26 6.13 -21.41
C ALA A 3 0.79 5.69 -21.23
N ILE A 4 0.55 4.39 -21.11
CA ILE A 4 -0.81 3.83 -21.08
C ILE A 4 -1.14 3.18 -19.74
N ARG A 5 -0.14 2.69 -18.98
CA ARG A 5 -0.31 2.11 -17.64
C ARG A 5 1.04 1.94 -16.93
N VAL A 6 0.99 1.74 -15.62
CA VAL A 6 2.11 1.18 -14.87
C VAL A 6 2.15 -0.33 -15.13
N ASN A 7 3.30 -0.87 -15.55
CA ASN A 7 3.49 -2.30 -15.82
C ASN A 7 3.82 -3.07 -14.54
N HIS A 8 4.79 -2.56 -13.77
CA HIS A 8 5.22 -3.14 -12.50
C HIS A 8 5.79 -2.07 -11.57
N VAL A 9 5.87 -2.44 -10.29
CA VAL A 9 6.63 -1.72 -9.27
C VAL A 9 7.77 -2.63 -8.81
N SER A 10 8.99 -2.10 -8.70
CA SER A 10 10.15 -2.82 -8.15
C SER A 10 10.54 -2.21 -6.81
N ILE A 11 10.69 -3.05 -5.81
CA ILE A 11 11.09 -2.64 -4.46
C ILE A 11 12.29 -3.47 -3.97
N PRO A 12 13.21 -2.87 -3.20
CA PRO A 12 14.27 -3.61 -2.56
C PRO A 12 13.73 -4.48 -1.43
N CYS A 13 14.38 -5.63 -1.19
CA CYS A 13 14.12 -6.46 -0.02
C CYS A 13 15.44 -6.98 0.57
N ARG A 14 15.41 -7.34 1.86
CA ARG A 14 16.55 -7.94 2.56
C ARG A 14 16.57 -9.45 2.39
N ASP A 15 15.39 -10.02 2.46
CA ASP A 15 15.13 -11.45 2.32
C ASP A 15 13.91 -11.66 1.42
N LEU A 16 14.08 -12.42 0.34
CA LEU A 16 13.02 -12.70 -0.62
C LEU A 16 11.89 -13.55 -0.03
N ASP A 17 12.23 -14.53 0.83
CA ASP A 17 11.24 -15.44 1.40
C ASP A 17 10.38 -14.73 2.46
N GLU A 18 10.98 -13.85 3.24
CA GLU A 18 10.27 -13.02 4.23
C GLU A 18 9.33 -12.02 3.53
N SER A 19 9.84 -11.32 2.51
CA SER A 19 9.06 -10.34 1.76
C SER A 19 7.93 -11.00 0.96
N GLU A 20 8.18 -12.12 0.26
CA GLU A 20 7.13 -12.88 -0.43
C GLU A 20 6.04 -13.34 0.54
N ARG A 21 6.43 -13.86 1.70
CA ARG A 21 5.49 -14.31 2.73
C ARG A 21 4.60 -13.16 3.18
N PHE A 22 5.17 -12.00 3.46
CA PHE A 22 4.42 -10.80 3.83
C PHE A 22 3.36 -10.44 2.78
N TYR A 23 3.76 -10.28 1.51
CA TYR A 23 2.84 -9.88 0.45
C TYR A 23 1.79 -10.96 0.13
N ARG A 24 2.14 -12.22 0.24
CA ARG A 24 1.19 -13.34 0.11
C ARG A 24 0.19 -13.37 1.26
N ASP A 25 0.65 -13.30 2.51
CA ASP A 25 -0.17 -13.53 3.70
C ASP A 25 -1.06 -12.30 4.03
N VAL A 26 -0.61 -11.09 3.70
CA VAL A 26 -1.39 -9.86 3.91
C VAL A 26 -2.32 -9.57 2.73
N PHE A 27 -1.81 -9.64 1.50
CA PHE A 27 -2.49 -9.16 0.29
C PHE A 27 -2.86 -10.26 -0.71
N GLY A 28 -2.58 -11.51 -0.42
CA GLY A 28 -2.91 -12.63 -1.31
C GLY A 28 -2.11 -12.65 -2.62
N LEU A 29 -0.95 -11.97 -2.69
CA LEU A 29 -0.16 -11.94 -3.91
C LEU A 29 0.44 -13.31 -4.23
N GLU A 30 0.31 -13.75 -5.48
CA GLU A 30 0.80 -15.04 -5.95
C GLU A 30 2.16 -14.90 -6.64
N ARG A 31 3.04 -15.88 -6.40
CA ARG A 31 4.34 -15.95 -7.08
C ARG A 31 4.16 -16.23 -8.56
N LEU A 32 4.91 -15.50 -9.39
CA LEU A 32 5.00 -15.69 -10.83
C LEU A 32 6.34 -16.30 -11.24
N PRO A 33 6.42 -16.95 -12.41
CA PRO A 33 7.70 -17.25 -13.06
C PRO A 33 8.51 -15.98 -13.20
N THR A 34 9.80 -16.07 -12.85
CA THR A 34 10.72 -14.92 -12.82
C THR A 34 11.89 -15.22 -13.77
N PHE A 35 12.33 -14.22 -14.53
CA PHE A 35 13.54 -14.33 -15.33
C PHE A 35 14.78 -14.46 -14.46
N ASP A 36 15.83 -15.07 -14.98
CA ASP A 36 17.13 -15.12 -14.32
C ASP A 36 17.85 -13.76 -14.45
N PHE A 37 18.32 -13.24 -13.32
CA PHE A 37 19.11 -12.01 -13.23
C PHE A 37 20.45 -12.30 -12.54
N ARG A 38 21.35 -11.34 -12.57
CA ARG A 38 22.64 -11.45 -11.84
C ARG A 38 22.50 -11.31 -10.32
N PHE A 39 21.31 -11.00 -9.83
CA PHE A 39 20.94 -10.87 -8.43
C PHE A 39 19.58 -11.52 -8.20
N PRO A 40 19.27 -11.97 -6.98
CA PRO A 40 18.00 -12.63 -6.69
C PRO A 40 16.82 -11.67 -6.85
N VAL A 41 15.84 -12.10 -7.63
CA VAL A 41 14.58 -11.36 -7.91
C VAL A 41 13.41 -12.31 -7.81
N ARG A 42 12.27 -11.78 -7.42
CA ARG A 42 11.01 -12.54 -7.37
C ARG A 42 9.85 -11.68 -7.86
N TYR A 43 9.04 -12.23 -8.77
CA TYR A 43 7.86 -11.57 -9.29
C TYR A 43 6.62 -12.07 -8.58
N LEU A 44 5.75 -11.13 -8.17
CA LEU A 44 4.44 -11.42 -7.60
C LEU A 44 3.36 -10.78 -8.47
N ARG A 45 2.18 -11.42 -8.54
CA ARG A 45 1.01 -10.89 -9.22
C ARG A 45 0.35 -9.82 -8.35
N LEU A 46 0.11 -8.65 -8.90
CA LEU A 46 -0.62 -7.53 -8.28
C LEU A 46 -1.72 -7.07 -9.26
N GLY A 47 -2.89 -7.70 -9.20
CA GLY A 47 -3.93 -7.50 -10.20
C GLY A 47 -3.43 -7.81 -11.61
N GLU A 48 -3.50 -6.81 -12.51
CA GLU A 48 -2.94 -6.89 -13.88
C GLU A 48 -1.49 -6.37 -13.98
N GLN A 49 -0.88 -5.96 -12.88
CA GLN A 49 0.50 -5.54 -12.77
C GLN A 49 1.34 -6.59 -12.04
N GLN A 50 2.59 -6.27 -11.81
CA GLN A 50 3.50 -7.09 -11.04
C GLN A 50 4.18 -6.26 -9.96
N LEU A 51 4.46 -6.92 -8.82
CA LEU A 51 5.40 -6.45 -7.82
C LEU A 51 6.69 -7.26 -7.95
N HIS A 52 7.82 -6.57 -8.15
CA HIS A 52 9.12 -7.20 -8.23
C HIS A 52 9.89 -6.97 -6.93
N LEU A 53 10.19 -8.04 -6.23
CA LEU A 53 11.05 -8.03 -5.05
C LEU A 53 12.49 -8.22 -5.51
N MET A 54 13.38 -7.27 -5.22
CA MET A 54 14.79 -7.32 -5.62
C MET A 54 15.67 -7.42 -4.39
N GLN A 55 16.36 -8.54 -4.20
CA GLN A 55 17.30 -8.68 -3.09
C GLN A 55 18.61 -7.97 -3.43
N LEU A 56 18.72 -6.75 -2.97
CA LEU A 56 19.87 -5.87 -3.20
C LEU A 56 20.53 -5.52 -1.87
N PRO A 57 21.86 -5.18 -1.87
CA PRO A 57 22.47 -4.51 -0.72
C PRO A 57 21.67 -3.27 -0.39
N GLN A 58 21.20 -3.20 0.86
CA GLN A 58 20.11 -2.28 1.17
C GLN A 58 20.61 -0.93 1.63
N GLU A 59 20.18 0.12 0.93
CA GLU A 59 20.04 1.47 1.46
C GLU A 59 18.69 1.57 2.22
N GLU A 60 18.61 2.44 3.21
CA GLU A 60 17.35 2.69 3.91
C GLU A 60 16.31 3.24 2.91
N PRO A 61 15.07 2.72 2.89
CA PRO A 61 14.03 3.23 2.02
C PRO A 61 13.77 4.73 2.28
N LEU A 62 13.49 5.48 1.23
CA LEU A 62 13.13 6.90 1.38
C LEU A 62 11.84 7.03 2.20
N PRO A 63 11.77 7.97 3.16
CA PRO A 63 10.70 8.04 4.14
C PRO A 63 9.28 8.09 3.55
N ASN A 64 9.09 8.82 2.45
CA ASN A 64 7.77 9.07 1.84
C ASN A 64 7.58 8.35 0.49
N GLN A 65 8.59 7.62 0.00
CA GLN A 65 8.43 6.87 -1.24
C GLN A 65 7.60 5.62 -0.98
N HIS A 66 6.47 5.52 -1.66
CA HIS A 66 5.56 4.40 -1.51
C HIS A 66 4.89 4.03 -2.84
N PHE A 67 4.27 2.90 -2.86
CA PHE A 67 3.23 2.54 -3.84
C PHE A 67 1.93 2.27 -3.11
N ALA A 68 0.82 2.46 -3.81
CA ALA A 68 -0.51 2.27 -3.26
C ALA A 68 -1.21 1.07 -3.90
N VAL A 69 -2.02 0.37 -3.10
CA VAL A 69 -2.85 -0.75 -3.54
C VAL A 69 -4.30 -0.56 -3.08
N ASP A 70 -5.25 -0.92 -3.92
CA ASP A 70 -6.62 -1.16 -3.51
C ASP A 70 -6.76 -2.59 -2.98
N VAL A 71 -7.62 -2.79 -2.01
CA VAL A 71 -7.94 -4.10 -1.43
C VAL A 71 -9.43 -4.38 -1.52
N ASP A 72 -9.83 -5.63 -1.48
CA ASP A 72 -11.22 -6.07 -1.47
C ASP A 72 -11.82 -6.12 -0.05
N ASP A 73 -10.96 -6.13 0.99
CA ASP A 73 -11.35 -6.18 2.40
C ASP A 73 -10.36 -5.33 3.23
N PHE A 74 -10.77 -4.10 3.54
CA PHE A 74 -9.94 -3.15 4.28
C PHE A 74 -9.72 -3.57 5.73
N GLU A 75 -10.74 -4.09 6.38
CA GLU A 75 -10.71 -4.51 7.78
C GLU A 75 -9.82 -5.74 7.98
N ALA A 76 -9.85 -6.69 7.03
CA ALA A 76 -8.94 -7.82 7.04
C ALA A 76 -7.49 -7.38 6.83
N ALA A 77 -7.23 -6.45 5.90
CA ALA A 77 -5.90 -5.88 5.68
C ALA A 77 -5.40 -5.13 6.93
N PHE A 78 -6.25 -4.28 7.53
CA PHE A 78 -5.94 -3.58 8.78
C PHE A 78 -5.57 -4.54 9.90
N SER A 79 -6.40 -5.55 10.13
CA SER A 79 -6.19 -6.52 11.21
C SER A 79 -4.88 -7.27 11.05
N ARG A 80 -4.56 -7.74 9.84
CA ARG A 80 -3.30 -8.44 9.55
C ARG A 80 -2.08 -7.54 9.75
N LEU A 81 -2.13 -6.30 9.23
CA LEU A 81 -1.03 -5.34 9.38
C LEU A 81 -0.81 -4.93 10.84
N ARG A 82 -1.90 -4.74 11.59
CA ARG A 82 -1.84 -4.46 13.03
C ARG A 82 -1.21 -5.62 13.80
N ASP A 83 -1.65 -6.85 13.55
CA ASP A 83 -1.18 -8.04 14.26
C ASP A 83 0.30 -8.36 13.96
N LEU A 84 0.79 -7.95 12.79
CA LEU A 84 2.20 -7.99 12.41
C LEU A 84 3.02 -6.80 12.96
N GLY A 85 2.39 -5.80 13.57
CA GLY A 85 3.07 -4.56 13.98
C GLY A 85 3.60 -3.74 12.80
N ALA A 86 2.98 -3.90 11.61
CA ALA A 86 3.43 -3.31 10.35
C ALA A 86 2.81 -1.93 10.06
N LEU A 87 1.79 -1.49 10.81
CA LEU A 87 1.18 -0.18 10.62
C LEU A 87 2.21 0.95 10.85
N ASP A 88 2.29 1.90 9.91
CA ASP A 88 3.23 3.01 10.00
C ASP A 88 2.60 4.23 10.66
N THR A 89 3.14 4.62 11.82
CA THR A 89 2.77 5.85 12.54
C THR A 89 3.86 6.92 12.47
N ARG A 90 5.00 6.63 11.82
CA ARG A 90 6.16 7.51 11.78
C ARG A 90 6.08 8.54 10.68
N THR A 91 5.58 8.15 9.51
CA THR A 91 5.55 9.01 8.33
C THR A 91 4.45 10.06 8.42
N HIS A 92 3.27 9.68 8.88
CA HIS A 92 2.08 10.55 8.88
C HIS A 92 1.41 10.69 10.26
N ALA A 93 2.10 10.35 11.34
CA ALA A 93 1.63 10.40 12.73
C ALA A 93 0.48 9.42 13.07
N GLN A 94 -0.41 9.15 12.12
CA GLN A 94 -1.51 8.19 12.23
C GLN A 94 -1.42 7.19 11.09
N PRO A 95 -1.76 5.90 11.33
CA PRO A 95 -1.68 4.88 10.30
C PRO A 95 -2.82 4.98 9.27
N ILE A 96 -3.94 5.61 9.61
CA ILE A 96 -5.10 5.75 8.72
C ILE A 96 -5.54 7.22 8.67
N TRP A 97 -5.90 7.68 7.48
CA TRP A 97 -6.45 9.00 7.22
C TRP A 97 -7.66 8.93 6.31
N GLU A 98 -8.68 9.75 6.59
CA GLU A 98 -9.79 10.02 5.67
C GLU A 98 -9.43 11.22 4.79
N LEU A 99 -9.52 11.04 3.47
CA LEU A 99 -9.31 12.09 2.48
C LEU A 99 -10.57 12.95 2.28
N PRO A 100 -10.43 14.14 1.68
CA PRO A 100 -11.56 15.03 1.43
C PRO A 100 -12.67 14.45 0.55
N ASP A 101 -12.37 13.45 -0.29
CA ASP A 101 -13.34 12.73 -1.14
C ASP A 101 -14.03 11.56 -0.41
N GLY A 102 -13.72 11.33 0.87
CA GLY A 102 -14.28 10.27 1.69
C GLY A 102 -13.58 8.91 1.54
N SER A 103 -12.48 8.85 0.79
CA SER A 103 -11.65 7.65 0.73
C SER A 103 -10.71 7.55 1.92
N LEU A 104 -10.16 6.35 2.17
CA LEU A 104 -9.16 6.09 3.21
C LEU A 104 -7.80 5.76 2.61
N GLN A 105 -6.76 6.24 3.30
CA GLN A 105 -5.38 5.82 3.13
C GLN A 105 -4.87 5.19 4.41
N MET A 106 -4.40 3.94 4.33
CA MET A 106 -3.74 3.26 5.44
C MET A 106 -2.28 3.00 5.08
N TYR A 107 -1.37 3.39 5.96
CA TYR A 107 0.07 3.27 5.75
C TYR A 107 0.66 2.12 6.56
N ALA A 108 1.52 1.35 5.90
CA ALA A 108 2.22 0.23 6.53
C ALA A 108 3.65 0.10 5.98
N ARG A 109 4.48 -0.69 6.66
CA ARG A 109 5.82 -1.03 6.19
C ARG A 109 5.95 -2.53 6.04
N ASP A 110 6.55 -2.93 4.92
CA ASP A 110 6.93 -4.31 4.70
C ASP A 110 8.16 -4.68 5.56
N PRO A 111 8.58 -5.96 5.61
CA PRO A 111 9.73 -6.40 6.42
C PRO A 111 11.05 -5.73 6.04
N ALA A 112 11.18 -5.21 4.81
CA ALA A 112 12.35 -4.47 4.38
C ALA A 112 12.31 -2.98 4.74
N GLY A 113 11.16 -2.49 5.25
CA GLY A 113 10.93 -1.10 5.60
C GLY A 113 10.36 -0.25 4.48
N ASN A 114 10.02 -0.83 3.31
CA ASN A 114 9.34 -0.09 2.25
C ASN A 114 7.98 0.39 2.73
N LEU A 115 7.67 1.67 2.51
CA LEU A 115 6.36 2.21 2.78
C LEU A 115 5.38 1.75 1.70
N LEU A 116 4.21 1.30 2.13
CA LEU A 116 3.09 1.00 1.25
C LEU A 116 1.85 1.71 1.77
N GLU A 117 0.94 2.02 0.85
CA GLU A 117 -0.35 2.62 1.12
C GLU A 117 -1.45 1.65 0.69
N VAL A 118 -2.44 1.44 1.55
CA VAL A 118 -3.65 0.66 1.26
C VAL A 118 -4.81 1.63 1.16
N ASN A 119 -5.49 1.65 0.02
CA ASN A 119 -6.60 2.54 -0.24
C ASN A 119 -7.94 1.83 -0.10
N TRP A 120 -8.94 2.61 0.33
CA TRP A 120 -10.33 2.21 0.41
C TRP A 120 -11.26 3.34 -0.02
N PRO A 121 -12.23 3.10 -0.90
CA PRO A 121 -12.99 4.18 -1.54
C PRO A 121 -14.05 4.84 -0.66
N ASP A 122 -14.42 4.25 0.48
CA ASP A 122 -15.58 4.71 1.28
C ASP A 122 -15.34 4.54 2.78
N ALA A 123 -14.93 5.63 3.43
CA ALA A 123 -14.69 5.69 4.87
C ALA A 123 -15.93 5.37 5.72
N SER A 124 -17.15 5.56 5.17
CA SER A 124 -18.40 5.31 5.89
C SER A 124 -18.74 3.82 5.99
N SER A 125 -18.12 2.99 5.15
CA SER A 125 -18.37 1.54 5.12
C SER A 125 -17.50 0.73 6.08
N VAL A 126 -16.55 1.38 6.79
CA VAL A 126 -15.57 0.72 7.65
C VAL A 126 -16.06 0.66 9.11
N ASP A 127 -15.87 -0.50 9.75
CA ASP A 127 -16.19 -0.70 11.17
C ASP A 127 -15.26 0.12 12.08
N ARG A 128 -15.78 1.21 12.65
CA ARG A 128 -15.06 2.12 13.55
C ARG A 128 -14.72 1.49 14.91
N ASP A 129 -15.44 0.48 15.35
CA ASP A 129 -15.11 -0.24 16.59
C ASP A 129 -13.84 -1.08 16.41
N LEU A 130 -13.57 -1.53 15.18
CA LEU A 130 -12.38 -2.28 14.83
C LEU A 130 -11.15 -1.37 14.56
N VAL A 131 -11.33 -0.36 13.71
CA VAL A 131 -10.20 0.47 13.23
C VAL A 131 -9.93 1.69 14.10
N GLY A 132 -10.86 2.06 14.95
CA GLY A 132 -10.78 3.23 15.83
C GLY A 132 -11.16 4.53 15.15
N GLU A 133 -10.80 5.63 15.80
CA GLU A 133 -11.02 6.98 15.29
C GLU A 133 -10.04 7.27 14.14
N ILE A 134 -10.58 7.77 13.03
CA ILE A 134 -9.80 8.11 11.83
C ILE A 134 -9.84 9.64 11.66
N PRO A 135 -8.69 10.31 11.74
CA PRO A 135 -8.59 11.74 11.49
C PRO A 135 -8.86 12.05 10.02
N ARG A 136 -9.43 13.23 9.76
CA ARG A 136 -9.76 13.71 8.42
C ARG A 136 -8.73 14.74 7.96
N ARG A 137 -8.19 14.56 6.76
CA ARG A 137 -7.27 15.54 6.17
C ARG A 137 -7.92 16.92 5.97
N ALA A 138 -9.23 16.95 5.75
CA ALA A 138 -9.97 18.20 5.61
C ALA A 138 -10.02 19.04 6.89
N ASP A 139 -9.81 18.41 8.06
CA ASP A 139 -9.77 19.14 9.34
C ASP A 139 -8.35 19.70 9.62
N ASP A 140 -7.31 19.12 9.04
CA ASP A 140 -5.92 19.58 9.18
C ASP A 140 -5.59 20.73 8.23
N VAL A 141 -6.11 20.69 7.00
CA VAL A 141 -5.75 21.61 5.93
C VAL A 141 -6.99 22.09 5.20
N GLU A 142 -7.17 23.41 5.09
CA GLU A 142 -8.26 23.99 4.30
C GLU A 142 -8.13 23.58 2.82
N GLN A 143 -9.23 23.06 2.27
CA GLN A 143 -9.27 22.55 0.89
C GLN A 143 -9.67 23.67 -0.08
N SER A 144 -8.86 23.90 -1.11
CA SER A 144 -9.20 24.77 -2.23
C SER A 144 -10.33 24.17 -3.08
N ASP A 145 -10.91 24.96 -3.98
CA ASP A 145 -11.93 24.48 -4.93
C ASP A 145 -11.38 23.41 -5.89
N GLU A 146 -10.10 23.43 -6.20
CA GLU A 146 -9.42 22.39 -6.97
C GLU A 146 -9.27 21.11 -6.15
N ALA A 147 -8.79 21.23 -4.91
CA ALA A 147 -8.61 20.09 -4.01
C ALA A 147 -9.91 19.36 -3.70
N ARG A 148 -11.03 20.07 -3.59
CA ARG A 148 -12.37 19.47 -3.38
C ARG A 148 -12.86 18.61 -4.57
N ARG A 149 -12.25 18.77 -5.75
CA ARG A 149 -12.57 17.95 -6.95
C ARG A 149 -11.58 16.82 -7.20
N ALA A 150 -10.51 16.75 -6.38
CA ALA A 150 -9.55 15.66 -6.47
C ALA A 150 -10.18 14.35 -5.99
N THR A 151 -9.78 13.24 -6.58
CA THR A 151 -10.16 11.88 -6.18
C THR A 151 -9.06 10.90 -6.53
N LEU A 152 -8.98 9.80 -5.79
CA LEU A 152 -8.14 8.66 -6.15
C LEU A 152 -8.86 7.79 -7.19
N TYR A 153 -8.08 7.15 -8.07
CA TYR A 153 -8.59 6.20 -9.06
C TYR A 153 -8.63 4.79 -8.46
N HIS A 154 -9.71 4.49 -7.74
CA HIS A 154 -9.93 3.15 -7.19
C HIS A 154 -10.34 2.15 -8.27
N ALA A 155 -9.94 0.88 -8.09
CA ALA A 155 -10.46 -0.20 -8.90
C ALA A 155 -11.98 -0.33 -8.73
N ALA A 156 -12.70 -0.64 -9.81
CA ALA A 156 -14.12 -0.97 -9.70
C ALA A 156 -14.26 -2.21 -8.80
N ARG A 157 -15.14 -2.14 -7.80
CA ARG A 157 -15.46 -3.33 -6.97
C ARG A 157 -16.06 -4.41 -7.88
N VAL A 158 -15.47 -5.59 -7.87
CA VAL A 158 -15.96 -6.78 -8.58
C VAL A 158 -17.05 -7.46 -7.77
#